data_32dd2ea7810ee6d7e1713e00d9e1c101
#
_entry.id   32dd2ea7810ee6d7e1713e00d9e1c101
#
_cell.length_a   1.000
_cell.length_b   1.000
_cell.length_c   1.000
_cell.angle_alpha   90.00
_cell.angle_beta   90.00
_cell.angle_gamma   90.00
#
_symmetry.space_group_name_H-M   'P 1'
#
loop_
_entity.id
_entity.type
_entity.pdbx_description
1 polymer ?
#
loop_
_entity_poly.entity_id
_entity_poly.type
_entity_poly.pdbx_seq_one_letter_code
_entity_poly.pdbx_strand_id
1 'polypeptide(L)'
;SAILQNGGVGAALSIEGAEAFGCDPRRLEELAAQGVRMIAPVWNAENALAGSCMTGGGLTAQGREFVRRAQRAGIIVDVSHSSERAFWDICEIAEKPIVASHSNAKAVCGHVRNLTDEQFRALCDLGGTAGLNLYAAFLHESGRRRSGRLRCAAGRDARAARLRAAGNKF
;
A
#
# COMPACT_ATOMS: atom_id res chain seq x y z
N SER A 1 19.89 -8.03 -4.78
CA SER A 1 19.56 -8.87 -5.95
C SER A 1 20.46 -8.51 -7.11
N ALA A 2 20.76 -9.46 -8.00
CA ALA A 2 21.65 -9.28 -9.17
C ALA A 2 21.22 -8.11 -10.08
N ILE A 3 19.91 -7.80 -10.14
CA ILE A 3 19.36 -6.70 -10.94
C ILE A 3 19.87 -5.33 -10.45
N LEU A 4 19.89 -5.09 -9.13
CA LEU A 4 20.38 -3.85 -8.56
C LEU A 4 21.90 -3.70 -8.70
N GLN A 5 22.64 -4.82 -8.71
CA GLN A 5 24.09 -4.82 -8.86
C GLN A 5 24.55 -4.61 -10.31
N ASN A 6 23.75 -5.02 -11.29
CA ASN A 6 24.10 -4.98 -12.72
C ASN A 6 23.44 -3.85 -13.51
N GLY A 7 22.73 -2.91 -12.87
CA GLY A 7 22.08 -1.76 -13.52
C GLY A 7 20.94 -2.12 -14.49
N GLY A 8 20.35 -3.30 -14.34
CA GLY A 8 19.22 -3.76 -15.16
C GLY A 8 17.85 -3.21 -14.73
N VAL A 9 16.85 -3.39 -15.58
CA VAL A 9 15.45 -3.14 -15.25
C VAL A 9 14.83 -4.42 -14.72
N GLY A 10 14.20 -4.33 -13.53
CA GLY A 10 13.47 -5.44 -12.92
C GLY A 10 11.96 -5.22 -12.97
N ALA A 11 11.20 -6.29 -13.12
CA ALA A 11 9.75 -6.31 -12.99
C ALA A 11 9.34 -7.25 -11.86
N ALA A 12 8.33 -6.84 -11.08
CA ALA A 12 7.70 -7.67 -10.07
C ALA A 12 6.21 -7.84 -10.40
N LEU A 13 5.71 -9.07 -10.32
CA LEU A 13 4.29 -9.33 -10.48
C LEU A 13 3.54 -8.90 -9.22
N SER A 14 2.44 -8.16 -9.40
CA SER A 14 1.54 -7.79 -8.33
C SER A 14 0.09 -8.16 -8.65
N ILE A 15 -0.70 -8.41 -7.61
CA ILE A 15 -2.15 -8.62 -7.71
C ILE A 15 -2.83 -7.53 -6.88
N GLU A 16 -3.73 -6.81 -7.50
CA GLU A 16 -4.52 -5.76 -6.85
C GLU A 16 -5.93 -6.30 -6.59
N GLY A 17 -6.18 -6.67 -5.32
CA GLY A 17 -7.40 -7.32 -4.89
C GLY A 17 -7.31 -8.87 -4.88
N ALA A 18 -7.40 -9.46 -3.69
CA ALA A 18 -7.31 -10.91 -3.51
C ALA A 18 -8.52 -11.67 -4.07
N GLU A 19 -9.59 -10.98 -4.40
CA GLU A 19 -10.75 -11.51 -5.12
C GLU A 19 -10.37 -12.17 -6.45
N ALA A 20 -9.29 -11.74 -7.09
CA ALA A 20 -8.77 -12.33 -8.31
C ALA A 20 -8.43 -13.83 -8.20
N PHE A 21 -8.21 -14.32 -6.97
CA PHE A 21 -7.96 -15.76 -6.70
C PHE A 21 -8.86 -16.31 -5.59
N GLY A 22 -10.03 -15.70 -5.38
CA GLY A 22 -11.07 -16.18 -4.45
C GLY A 22 -10.76 -15.89 -2.99
N CYS A 23 -9.88 -14.94 -2.68
CA CYS A 23 -9.48 -14.57 -1.32
C CYS A 23 -8.93 -15.74 -0.48
N ASP A 24 -8.45 -16.81 -1.11
CA ASP A 24 -7.98 -18.01 -0.41
C ASP A 24 -6.50 -17.86 0.03
N PRO A 25 -6.22 -17.74 1.35
CA PRO A 25 -4.85 -17.60 1.84
C PRO A 25 -3.96 -18.83 1.53
N ARG A 26 -4.55 -20.01 1.25
CA ARG A 26 -3.79 -21.22 0.94
C ARG A 26 -3.12 -21.19 -0.43
N ARG A 27 -3.51 -20.24 -1.28
CA ARG A 27 -2.92 -20.07 -2.61
C ARG A 27 -1.67 -19.19 -2.63
N LEU A 28 -1.33 -18.55 -1.51
CA LEU A 28 -0.25 -17.56 -1.48
C LEU A 28 1.12 -18.15 -1.78
N GLU A 29 1.40 -19.37 -1.30
CA GLU A 29 2.66 -20.05 -1.58
C GLU A 29 2.79 -20.45 -3.07
N GLU A 30 1.69 -20.89 -3.69
CA GLU A 30 1.62 -21.16 -5.13
C GLU A 30 1.88 -19.88 -5.94
N LEU A 31 1.20 -18.78 -5.60
CA LEU A 31 1.38 -17.49 -6.26
C LEU A 31 2.81 -16.95 -6.10
N ALA A 32 3.41 -17.12 -4.94
CA ALA A 32 4.81 -16.76 -4.71
C ALA A 32 5.76 -17.59 -5.59
N ALA A 33 5.49 -18.89 -5.75
CA ALA A 33 6.27 -19.76 -6.65
C ALA A 33 6.12 -19.36 -8.12
N GLN A 34 4.94 -18.83 -8.52
CA GLN A 34 4.69 -18.28 -9.86
C GLN A 34 5.33 -16.91 -10.08
N GLY A 35 5.95 -16.31 -9.06
CA GLY A 35 6.67 -15.04 -9.18
C GLY A 35 5.90 -13.81 -8.69
N VAL A 36 4.72 -13.98 -8.11
CA VAL A 36 4.00 -12.86 -7.46
C VAL A 36 4.80 -12.39 -6.25
N ARG A 37 4.99 -11.07 -6.11
CA ARG A 37 5.79 -10.47 -5.05
C ARG A 37 5.05 -9.42 -4.25
N MET A 38 3.88 -8.99 -4.68
CA MET A 38 3.06 -8.01 -3.96
C MET A 38 1.58 -8.30 -4.18
N ILE A 39 0.76 -8.20 -3.13
CA ILE A 39 -0.69 -8.37 -3.23
C ILE A 39 -1.38 -7.35 -2.32
N ALA A 40 -2.39 -6.65 -2.86
CA ALA A 40 -3.35 -5.90 -2.07
C ALA A 40 -4.48 -6.84 -1.60
N PRO A 41 -4.82 -6.88 -0.30
CA PRO A 41 -5.91 -7.72 0.20
C PRO A 41 -7.26 -7.43 -0.44
N VAL A 42 -7.52 -6.16 -0.73
CA VAL A 42 -8.77 -5.66 -1.32
C VAL A 42 -8.48 -4.69 -2.46
N TRP A 43 -9.45 -4.53 -3.36
CA TRP A 43 -9.50 -3.44 -4.31
C TRP A 43 -10.54 -2.39 -3.89
N ASN A 44 -11.52 -2.06 -4.72
CA ASN A 44 -12.49 -0.99 -4.42
C ASN A 44 -13.67 -1.44 -3.54
N ALA A 45 -14.01 -2.72 -3.53
CA ALA A 45 -15.05 -3.30 -2.70
C ALA A 45 -14.45 -4.05 -1.50
N GLU A 46 -15.23 -4.21 -0.44
CA GLU A 46 -14.91 -5.18 0.60
C GLU A 46 -14.96 -6.61 0.05
N ASN A 47 -14.19 -7.50 0.66
CA ASN A 47 -14.20 -8.92 0.32
C ASN A 47 -14.07 -9.79 1.58
N ALA A 48 -13.85 -11.09 1.42
CA ALA A 48 -13.72 -12.01 2.53
C ALA A 48 -12.53 -11.73 3.47
N LEU A 49 -11.56 -10.90 3.06
CA LEU A 49 -10.35 -10.58 3.85
C LEU A 49 -10.46 -9.27 4.61
N ALA A 50 -11.00 -8.22 3.99
CA ALA A 50 -10.97 -6.88 4.58
C ALA A 50 -11.99 -5.93 3.97
N GLY A 51 -12.25 -4.83 4.68
CA GLY A 51 -12.92 -3.66 4.13
C GLY A 51 -11.99 -2.79 3.30
N SER A 52 -12.55 -2.19 2.24
CA SER A 52 -11.84 -1.23 1.39
C SER A 52 -12.00 0.21 1.89
N CYS A 53 -11.21 1.12 1.35
CA CYS A 53 -11.35 2.56 1.63
C CYS A 53 -12.73 3.13 1.24
N MET A 54 -13.49 2.43 0.39
CA MET A 54 -14.83 2.83 -0.05
C MET A 54 -15.93 2.25 0.86
N THR A 55 -15.69 1.13 1.53
CA THR A 55 -16.70 0.42 2.32
C THR A 55 -16.46 0.47 3.82
N GLY A 56 -15.22 0.79 4.25
CA GLY A 56 -14.83 0.70 5.65
C GLY A 56 -14.60 -0.74 6.12
N GLY A 57 -14.66 -0.98 7.43
CA GLY A 57 -14.39 -2.30 8.02
C GLY A 57 -12.90 -2.60 8.20
N GLY A 58 -12.59 -3.60 9.04
CA GLY A 58 -11.22 -4.04 9.33
C GLY A 58 -10.87 -5.34 8.63
N LEU A 59 -9.77 -5.96 9.06
CA LEU A 59 -9.43 -7.33 8.67
C LEU A 59 -10.40 -8.33 9.29
N THR A 60 -10.83 -9.29 8.51
CA THR A 60 -11.50 -10.50 9.02
C THR A 60 -10.47 -11.47 9.65
N ALA A 61 -10.92 -12.53 10.28
CA ALA A 61 -10.03 -13.60 10.74
C ALA A 61 -9.23 -14.21 9.56
N GLN A 62 -9.89 -14.40 8.42
CA GLN A 62 -9.24 -14.87 7.18
C GLN A 62 -8.25 -13.84 6.63
N GLY A 63 -8.56 -12.55 6.73
CA GLY A 63 -7.63 -11.46 6.36
C GLY A 63 -6.39 -11.42 7.22
N ARG A 64 -6.51 -11.66 8.53
CA ARG A 64 -5.35 -11.77 9.44
C ARG A 64 -4.47 -12.97 9.08
N GLU A 65 -5.05 -14.11 8.75
CA GLU A 65 -4.31 -15.27 8.25
C GLU A 65 -3.62 -14.96 6.92
N PHE A 66 -4.33 -14.30 5.99
CA PHE A 66 -3.79 -13.87 4.71
C PHE A 66 -2.51 -13.03 4.87
N VAL A 67 -2.54 -11.99 5.70
CA VAL A 67 -1.37 -11.10 5.91
C VAL A 67 -0.17 -11.89 6.43
N ARG A 68 -0.35 -12.75 7.45
CA ARG A 68 0.73 -13.55 8.02
C ARG A 68 1.30 -14.54 6.98
N ARG A 69 0.44 -15.21 6.21
CA ARG A 69 0.91 -16.15 5.17
C ARG A 69 1.60 -15.45 4.02
N ALA A 70 1.07 -14.32 3.54
CA ALA A 70 1.70 -13.52 2.50
C ALA A 70 3.13 -13.15 2.90
N GLN A 71 3.32 -12.62 4.10
CA GLN A 71 4.64 -12.24 4.60
C GLN A 71 5.58 -13.44 4.77
N ARG A 72 5.09 -14.59 5.23
CA ARG A 72 5.89 -15.85 5.30
C ARG A 72 6.29 -16.33 3.90
N ALA A 73 5.38 -16.26 2.93
CA ALA A 73 5.65 -16.62 1.53
C ALA A 73 6.57 -15.61 0.79
N GLY A 74 6.98 -14.52 1.44
CA GLY A 74 7.81 -13.48 0.81
C GLY A 74 7.04 -12.55 -0.12
N ILE A 75 5.71 -12.46 0.04
CA ILE A 75 4.85 -11.53 -0.67
C ILE A 75 4.68 -10.28 0.18
N ILE A 76 4.89 -9.12 -0.42
CA ILE A 76 4.68 -7.80 0.18
C ILE A 76 3.17 -7.53 0.24
N VAL A 77 2.67 -7.10 1.39
CA VAL A 77 1.28 -6.66 1.54
C VAL A 77 1.16 -5.20 1.13
N ASP A 78 0.30 -4.92 0.15
CA ASP A 78 -0.01 -3.57 -0.33
C ASP A 78 -1.30 -3.07 0.32
N VAL A 79 -1.22 -1.95 1.01
CA VAL A 79 -2.36 -1.35 1.73
C VAL A 79 -3.08 -0.26 0.94
N SER A 80 -2.76 -0.04 -0.34
CA SER A 80 -3.25 1.11 -1.13
C SER A 80 -4.76 1.24 -1.19
N HIS A 81 -5.52 0.17 -1.17
CA HIS A 81 -6.99 0.18 -1.20
C HIS A 81 -7.66 -0.14 0.14
N SER A 82 -6.88 -0.48 1.14
CA SER A 82 -7.40 -0.84 2.46
C SER A 82 -8.15 0.33 3.09
N SER A 83 -9.21 0.02 3.84
CA SER A 83 -9.84 0.98 4.73
C SER A 83 -8.84 1.47 5.79
N GLU A 84 -9.12 2.57 6.44
CA GLU A 84 -8.28 3.06 7.55
C GLU A 84 -8.19 2.01 8.67
N ARG A 85 -9.29 1.33 9.00
CA ARG A 85 -9.28 0.27 10.02
C ARG A 85 -8.48 -0.94 9.57
N ALA A 86 -8.66 -1.41 8.33
CA ALA A 86 -7.88 -2.52 7.80
C ALA A 86 -6.38 -2.19 7.72
N PHE A 87 -6.03 -0.93 7.41
CA PHE A 87 -4.65 -0.46 7.47
C PHE A 87 -4.03 -0.67 8.86
N TRP A 88 -4.72 -0.22 9.91
CA TRP A 88 -4.22 -0.36 11.28
C TRP A 88 -4.20 -1.81 11.75
N ASP A 89 -5.21 -2.61 11.40
CA ASP A 89 -5.23 -4.04 11.67
C ASP A 89 -4.04 -4.78 10.99
N ILE A 90 -3.64 -4.34 9.78
CA ILE A 90 -2.46 -4.88 9.08
C ILE A 90 -1.19 -4.46 9.82
N CYS A 91 -1.06 -3.18 10.19
CA CYS A 91 0.11 -2.68 10.93
C CYS A 91 0.32 -3.43 12.25
N GLU A 92 -0.76 -3.74 12.96
CA GLU A 92 -0.73 -4.46 14.24
C GLU A 92 -0.08 -5.85 14.12
N ILE A 93 -0.28 -6.53 12.99
CA ILE A 93 0.14 -7.93 12.81
C ILE A 93 1.30 -8.10 11.82
N ALA A 94 1.75 -7.03 11.20
CA ALA A 94 2.82 -7.08 10.20
C ALA A 94 4.18 -7.34 10.88
N GLU A 95 4.85 -8.41 10.44
CA GLU A 95 6.19 -8.80 10.89
C GLU A 95 7.28 -8.34 9.92
N LYS A 96 6.89 -7.90 8.72
CA LYS A 96 7.79 -7.43 7.65
C LYS A 96 7.25 -6.13 7.07
N PRO A 97 8.09 -5.34 6.38
CA PRO A 97 7.65 -4.13 5.71
C PRO A 97 6.42 -4.33 4.83
N ILE A 98 5.50 -3.38 4.90
CA ILE A 98 4.32 -3.28 4.04
C ILE A 98 4.45 -2.06 3.14
N VAL A 99 3.68 -1.96 2.07
CA VAL A 99 3.74 -0.82 1.15
C VAL A 99 2.36 -0.23 0.89
N ALA A 100 2.33 1.04 0.56
CA ALA A 100 1.21 1.66 -0.13
C ALA A 100 1.68 1.97 -1.55
N SER A 101 1.49 1.05 -2.50
CA SER A 101 2.10 1.13 -3.83
C SER A 101 1.69 2.38 -4.61
N HIS A 102 0.48 2.92 -4.34
CA HIS A 102 -0.08 4.08 -5.04
C HIS A 102 -1.09 4.86 -4.16
N SER A 103 -0.58 5.58 -3.16
CA SER A 103 -1.38 6.43 -2.26
C SER A 103 -0.68 7.76 -1.99
N ASN A 104 -1.46 8.87 -1.95
CA ASN A 104 -0.94 10.20 -1.70
C ASN A 104 -1.24 10.65 -0.26
N ALA A 105 -0.89 11.89 0.08
CA ALA A 105 -1.10 12.44 1.42
C ALA A 105 -2.48 13.12 1.55
N LYS A 106 -3.26 12.75 2.56
CA LYS A 106 -4.52 13.42 2.92
C LYS A 106 -4.33 14.91 3.22
N ALA A 107 -3.19 15.29 3.76
CA ALA A 107 -2.83 16.69 3.99
C ALA A 107 -2.75 17.53 2.70
N VAL A 108 -2.60 16.90 1.52
CA VAL A 108 -2.60 17.56 0.21
C VAL A 108 -3.97 17.54 -0.42
N CYS A 109 -4.68 16.41 -0.33
CA CYS A 109 -6.03 16.23 -0.85
C CYS A 109 -6.77 15.22 0.02
N GLY A 110 -7.96 15.62 0.57
CA GLY A 110 -8.73 14.85 1.54
C GLY A 110 -9.43 13.60 1.01
N HIS A 111 -8.97 13.05 -0.12
CA HIS A 111 -9.58 11.88 -0.73
C HIS A 111 -9.39 10.61 0.13
N VAL A 112 -10.40 9.72 0.13
CA VAL A 112 -10.42 8.49 0.95
C VAL A 112 -9.26 7.52 0.61
N ARG A 113 -8.73 7.57 -0.61
CA ARG A 113 -7.58 6.76 -1.07
C ARG A 113 -6.23 7.28 -0.55
N ASN A 114 -6.20 8.46 0.03
CA ASN A 114 -4.98 9.07 0.52
C ASN A 114 -4.72 8.72 1.99
N LEU A 115 -3.46 8.64 2.37
CA LEU A 115 -3.01 8.28 3.71
C LEU A 115 -2.91 9.52 4.61
N THR A 116 -3.22 9.35 5.88
CA THR A 116 -2.95 10.36 6.91
C THR A 116 -1.46 10.43 7.23
N ASP A 117 -1.07 11.47 7.95
CA ASP A 117 0.31 11.62 8.43
C ASP A 117 0.72 10.50 9.40
N GLU A 118 -0.23 10.03 10.20
CA GLU A 118 -0.03 8.92 11.13
C GLU A 118 0.19 7.60 10.37
N GLN A 119 -0.60 7.36 9.31
CA GLN A 119 -0.41 6.18 8.45
C GLN A 119 0.94 6.19 7.73
N PHE A 120 1.41 7.36 7.26
CA PHE A 120 2.76 7.48 6.69
C PHE A 120 3.86 7.16 7.72
N ARG A 121 3.70 7.63 8.97
CA ARG A 121 4.66 7.30 10.04
C ARG A 121 4.68 5.80 10.31
N ALA A 122 3.50 5.18 10.45
CA ALA A 122 3.41 3.74 10.67
C ALA A 122 4.07 2.92 9.53
N LEU A 123 3.88 3.33 8.26
CA LEU A 123 4.60 2.72 7.13
C LEU A 123 6.12 2.85 7.29
N CYS A 124 6.63 4.04 7.65
CA CYS A 124 8.06 4.26 7.85
C CYS A 124 8.60 3.42 9.01
N ASP A 125 7.88 3.35 10.13
CA ASP A 125 8.27 2.60 11.32
C ASP A 125 8.38 1.09 11.04
N LEU A 126 7.54 0.58 10.13
CA LEU A 126 7.60 -0.79 9.62
C LEU A 126 8.64 -1.00 8.50
N GLY A 127 9.43 0.03 8.15
CA GLY A 127 10.39 -0.02 7.06
C GLY A 127 9.76 -0.05 5.66
N GLY A 128 8.49 0.34 5.56
CA GLY A 128 7.72 0.35 4.33
C GLY A 128 7.91 1.62 3.49
N THR A 129 7.19 1.73 2.39
CA THR A 129 7.24 2.86 1.48
C THR A 129 5.86 3.16 0.89
N ALA A 130 5.67 4.40 0.43
CA ALA A 130 4.49 4.82 -0.31
C ALA A 130 4.86 5.32 -1.70
N GLY A 131 4.19 4.79 -2.72
CA GLY A 131 4.27 5.25 -4.10
C GLY A 131 3.28 6.37 -4.38
N LEU A 132 3.68 7.33 -5.20
CA LEU A 132 2.83 8.44 -5.63
C LEU A 132 1.82 7.97 -6.68
N ASN A 133 0.55 8.35 -6.50
CA ASN A 133 -0.50 8.14 -7.48
C ASN A 133 -0.76 9.44 -8.26
N LEU A 134 -0.72 9.38 -9.59
CA LEU A 134 -0.93 10.53 -10.45
C LEU A 134 -2.39 10.74 -10.88
N TYR A 135 -3.34 10.01 -10.30
CA TYR A 135 -4.76 10.23 -10.57
C TYR A 135 -5.20 11.59 -10.01
N ALA A 136 -5.78 12.42 -10.88
CA ALA A 136 -6.01 13.83 -10.58
C ALA A 136 -6.91 14.06 -9.34
N ALA A 137 -7.90 13.20 -9.09
CA ALA A 137 -8.78 13.31 -7.94
C ALA A 137 -8.06 13.05 -6.59
N PHE A 138 -6.92 12.34 -6.58
CA PHE A 138 -6.13 12.12 -5.37
C PHE A 138 -5.12 13.23 -5.10
N LEU A 139 -4.96 14.15 -6.06
CA LEU A 139 -4.03 15.27 -5.99
C LEU A 139 -4.72 16.61 -5.78
N HIS A 140 -6.01 16.70 -6.15
CA HIS A 140 -6.77 17.92 -6.06
C HIS A 140 -8.27 17.66 -5.95
N GLU A 141 -8.96 18.33 -5.02
CA GLU A 141 -10.39 18.15 -4.76
C GLU A 141 -11.29 18.40 -5.98
N SER A 142 -10.91 19.29 -6.89
CA SER A 142 -11.66 19.51 -8.13
C SER A 142 -11.50 18.43 -9.18
N GLY A 143 -10.63 17.43 -8.97
CA GLY A 143 -10.31 16.37 -9.94
C GLY A 143 -9.73 16.88 -11.27
N ARG A 144 -9.49 18.19 -11.40
CA ARG A 144 -8.98 18.80 -12.64
C ARG A 144 -7.47 18.87 -12.64
N ARG A 145 -6.85 18.42 -13.73
CA ARG A 145 -5.41 18.57 -13.97
C ARG A 145 -5.06 20.06 -14.09
N ARG A 146 -4.41 20.60 -13.07
CA ARG A 146 -3.63 21.85 -13.20
C ARG A 146 -2.16 21.46 -13.12
N SER A 147 -1.45 21.58 -14.22
CA SER A 147 -0.04 21.14 -14.36
C SER A 147 0.91 21.69 -13.29
N GLY A 148 0.67 22.91 -12.80
CA GLY A 148 1.44 23.51 -11.72
C GLY A 148 1.21 22.89 -10.33
N ARG A 149 0.03 22.35 -10.05
CA ARG A 149 -0.30 21.72 -8.75
C ARG A 149 0.17 20.27 -8.64
N LEU A 150 0.25 19.56 -9.76
CA LEU A 150 0.84 18.20 -9.78
C LEU A 150 2.30 18.22 -9.29
N ARG A 151 3.08 19.20 -9.72
CA ARG A 151 4.47 19.37 -9.23
C ARG A 151 4.54 19.74 -7.75
N CYS A 152 3.58 20.54 -7.27
CA CYS A 152 3.54 20.96 -5.88
C CYS A 152 3.10 19.81 -4.96
N ALA A 153 2.11 19.00 -5.37
CA ALA A 153 1.67 17.82 -4.63
C ALA A 153 2.78 16.76 -4.59
N ALA A 154 3.34 16.41 -5.74
CA ALA A 154 4.47 15.47 -5.82
C ALA A 154 5.69 15.93 -4.99
N GLY A 155 6.00 17.25 -5.01
CA GLY A 155 7.07 17.81 -4.21
C GLY A 155 6.80 17.80 -2.70
N ARG A 156 5.56 17.98 -2.28
CA ARG A 156 5.16 17.92 -0.85
C ARG A 156 5.14 16.48 -0.34
N ASP A 157 4.59 15.54 -1.10
CA ASP A 157 4.57 14.12 -0.76
C ASP A 157 6.00 13.55 -0.66
N ALA A 158 6.87 13.88 -1.61
CA ALA A 158 8.28 13.49 -1.59
C ALA A 158 9.06 14.14 -0.44
N ARG A 159 8.76 15.40 -0.10
CA ARG A 159 9.39 16.11 1.03
C ARG A 159 8.90 15.57 2.37
N ALA A 160 7.61 15.25 2.51
CA ALA A 160 7.06 14.61 3.69
C ALA A 160 7.68 13.23 3.93
N ALA A 161 7.83 12.42 2.88
CA ALA A 161 8.49 11.12 2.95
C ALA A 161 9.98 11.25 3.34
N ARG A 162 10.71 12.24 2.78
CA ARG A 162 12.14 12.48 3.08
C ARG A 162 12.39 13.02 4.48
N LEU A 163 11.54 13.95 4.97
CA LEU A 163 11.68 14.51 6.32
C LEU A 163 11.44 13.46 7.40
N ARG A 164 10.63 12.44 7.11
CA ARG A 164 10.34 11.32 8.03
C ARG A 164 11.43 10.27 8.04
N ALA A 165 12.03 9.98 6.89
CA ALA A 165 13.21 9.12 6.81
C ALA A 165 14.44 9.72 7.52
N ALA A 166 14.54 11.06 7.60
CA ALA A 166 15.61 11.75 8.31
C ALA A 166 15.37 11.90 9.84
N GLY A 167 14.09 11.86 10.29
CA GLY A 167 13.72 11.96 11.71
C GLY A 167 13.97 10.69 12.54
N ASN A 168 14.20 9.55 11.89
CA ASN A 168 14.46 8.25 12.56
C ASN A 168 15.95 7.96 12.81
N LYS A 169 16.79 8.99 12.88
CA LYS A 169 18.21 8.87 13.28
C LYS A 169 18.44 9.53 14.65
N PHE A 170 17.68 9.13 15.66
CA PHE A 170 18.04 9.37 17.06
C PHE A 170 17.55 8.22 17.91
#